data_ec07e74a6de1e26d1079ad1fdb647add
#
_entry.id   ec07e74a6de1e26d1079ad1fdb647add
#
_cell.length_a   1.000
_cell.length_b   1.000
_cell.length_c   1.000
_cell.angle_alpha   90.00
_cell.angle_beta   90.00
_cell.angle_gamma   90.00
#
_symmetry.space_group_name_H-M   'P 1'
#
loop_
_entity.id
_entity.type
_entity.pdbx_description
1 polymer ?
#
loop_
_entity_poly.entity_id
_entity_poly.type
_entity_poly.pdbx_seq_one_letter_code
_entity_poly.pdbx_strand_id
1 'polypeptide(L)'
;ARPEVVKELYVDLLRKAGYRTGFAGKWHAKMPRGWKASDHFDVFQQIGRNPFYKKQPDGSLRHETELIVDRGVEFIENQPKNKPFALNMWFNACHAEDGDRRPGIGHFPWPRAVDGMYEEDMIAPPRLNDPYIFEKQPDFLKTTINRERFFWRWNTESKYRTNMRAYL
;
A
#
# COMPACT_ATOMS: atom_id res chain seq x y z
N ALA A 1 -14.61 -13.85 1.82
CA ALA A 1 -14.34 -15.08 1.06
C ALA A 1 -15.34 -16.16 1.45
N ARG A 2 -15.62 -17.09 0.55
CA ARG A 2 -16.47 -18.24 0.86
C ARG A 2 -15.68 -19.26 1.69
N PRO A 3 -16.27 -19.90 2.72
CA PRO A 3 -15.54 -20.81 3.60
C PRO A 3 -14.83 -21.97 2.87
N GLU A 4 -15.43 -22.47 1.79
CA GLU A 4 -14.87 -23.54 0.98
C GLU A 4 -13.61 -23.14 0.21
N VAL A 5 -13.45 -21.85 -0.11
CA VAL A 5 -12.29 -21.31 -0.86
C VAL A 5 -11.08 -21.11 0.04
N VAL A 6 -11.28 -20.93 1.35
CA VAL A 6 -10.21 -20.69 2.31
C VAL A 6 -9.78 -21.92 3.09
N LYS A 7 -10.26 -23.11 2.71
CA LYS A 7 -9.82 -24.36 3.33
C LYS A 7 -8.35 -24.65 3.10
N GLU A 8 -7.80 -24.17 1.99
CA GLU A 8 -6.41 -24.35 1.65
C GLU A 8 -5.90 -23.14 0.86
N LEU A 9 -5.06 -22.35 1.47
CA LEU A 9 -4.37 -21.23 0.82
C LEU A 9 -3.06 -21.72 0.19
N TYR A 10 -2.57 -20.99 -0.82
CA TYR A 10 -1.25 -21.31 -1.41
C TYR A 10 -0.13 -21.34 -0.36
N VAL A 11 -0.23 -20.51 0.66
CA VAL A 11 0.74 -20.47 1.77
C VAL A 11 0.70 -21.75 2.60
N ASP A 12 -0.46 -22.37 2.78
CA ASP A 12 -0.59 -23.67 3.45
C ASP A 12 0.07 -24.79 2.63
N LEU A 13 -0.07 -24.74 1.30
CA LEU A 13 0.60 -25.66 0.39
C LEU A 13 2.13 -25.52 0.47
N LEU A 14 2.64 -24.30 0.51
CA LEU A 14 4.07 -24.04 0.69
C LEU A 14 4.58 -24.55 2.02
N ARG A 15 3.85 -24.36 3.13
CA ARG A 15 4.19 -24.93 4.44
C ARG A 15 4.24 -26.45 4.41
N LYS A 16 3.24 -27.09 3.79
CA LYS A 16 3.23 -28.56 3.60
C LYS A 16 4.41 -29.05 2.77
N ALA A 17 4.87 -28.26 1.80
CA ALA A 17 6.07 -28.53 1.01
C ALA A 17 7.39 -28.20 1.71
N GLY A 18 7.35 -27.82 2.99
CA GLY A 18 8.53 -27.59 3.81
C GLY A 18 9.06 -26.15 3.80
N TYR A 19 8.37 -25.22 3.16
CA TYR A 19 8.76 -23.81 3.19
C TYR A 19 8.48 -23.17 4.56
N ARG A 20 9.36 -22.26 4.98
CA ARG A 20 9.04 -21.28 6.02
C ARG A 20 8.31 -20.12 5.38
N THR A 21 7.17 -19.72 5.94
CA THR A 21 6.30 -18.69 5.35
C THR A 21 6.26 -17.44 6.19
N GLY A 22 6.39 -16.27 5.53
CA GLY A 22 6.35 -14.97 6.16
C GLY A 22 5.35 -14.02 5.51
N PHE A 23 4.81 -13.13 6.33
CA PHE A 23 3.99 -12.01 5.89
C PHE A 23 4.38 -10.74 6.64
N ALA A 24 4.62 -9.66 5.90
CA ALA A 24 4.79 -8.32 6.44
C ALA A 24 3.96 -7.31 5.64
N GLY A 25 3.20 -6.45 6.32
CA GLY A 25 2.43 -5.39 5.69
C GLY A 25 0.95 -5.40 5.99
N LYS A 26 0.14 -4.88 5.07
CA LYS A 26 -1.29 -4.74 5.28
C LYS A 26 -2.07 -5.96 4.79
N TRP A 27 -2.61 -6.73 5.71
CA TRP A 27 -3.63 -7.73 5.36
C TRP A 27 -4.96 -7.05 5.03
N HIS A 28 -5.48 -7.27 3.82
CA HIS A 28 -6.72 -6.63 3.36
C HIS A 28 -7.78 -7.62 2.87
N ALA A 29 -7.53 -8.91 2.91
CA ALA A 29 -8.52 -9.91 2.52
C ALA A 29 -9.60 -10.06 3.61
N LYS A 30 -10.87 -10.00 3.20
CA LYS A 30 -11.98 -10.35 4.09
C LYS A 30 -12.08 -11.86 4.15
N MET A 31 -11.90 -12.40 5.34
CA MET A 31 -11.93 -13.83 5.61
C MET A 31 -13.21 -14.24 6.35
N PRO A 32 -13.58 -15.51 6.37
CA PRO A 32 -14.73 -15.99 7.14
C PRO A 32 -14.57 -15.72 8.64
N ARG A 33 -15.70 -15.70 9.36
CA ARG A 33 -15.70 -15.51 10.81
C ARG A 33 -14.84 -16.59 11.49
N GLY A 34 -13.97 -16.17 12.41
CA GLY A 34 -13.08 -17.06 13.15
C GLY A 34 -11.78 -17.42 12.44
N TRP A 35 -11.64 -17.09 11.15
CA TRP A 35 -10.40 -17.30 10.42
C TRP A 35 -9.36 -16.21 10.76
N LYS A 36 -8.12 -16.61 11.00
CA LYS A 36 -7.01 -15.70 11.30
C LYS A 36 -5.86 -15.93 10.33
N ALA A 37 -5.42 -14.88 9.66
CA ALA A 37 -4.28 -14.93 8.76
C ALA A 37 -3.01 -15.44 9.46
N SER A 38 -2.81 -15.05 10.72
CA SER A 38 -1.67 -15.47 11.54
C SER A 38 -1.53 -16.99 11.67
N ASP A 39 -2.60 -17.76 11.55
CA ASP A 39 -2.57 -19.22 11.71
C ASP A 39 -1.98 -19.93 10.48
N HIS A 40 -1.89 -19.21 9.35
CA HIS A 40 -1.44 -19.73 8.06
C HIS A 40 0.03 -19.37 7.73
N PHE A 41 0.65 -18.47 8.49
CA PHE A 41 2.05 -18.08 8.30
C PHE A 41 2.89 -18.48 9.52
N ASP A 42 4.16 -18.84 9.31
CA ASP A 42 5.10 -19.08 10.41
C ASP A 42 5.49 -17.75 11.08
N VAL A 43 5.52 -16.65 10.32
CA VAL A 43 5.73 -15.29 10.81
C VAL A 43 4.67 -14.39 10.18
N PHE A 44 3.85 -13.74 10.99
CA PHE A 44 2.81 -12.82 10.51
C PHE A 44 2.91 -11.47 11.22
N GLN A 45 3.29 -10.44 10.45
CA GLN A 45 3.50 -9.09 10.97
C GLN A 45 2.64 -8.08 10.22
N GLN A 46 1.46 -7.83 10.75
CA GLN A 46 0.54 -6.87 10.14
C GLN A 46 0.93 -5.44 10.47
N ILE A 47 1.06 -4.60 9.42
CA ILE A 47 1.27 -3.16 9.53
C ILE A 47 0.09 -2.46 8.89
N GLY A 48 -0.65 -1.70 9.68
CA GLY A 48 -1.84 -0.96 9.20
C GLY A 48 -1.44 0.21 8.29
N ARG A 49 -2.27 0.54 7.31
CA ARG A 49 -2.01 1.63 6.37
C ARG A 49 -1.95 3.01 7.05
N ASN A 50 -3.02 3.43 7.68
CA ASN A 50 -3.16 4.79 8.16
C ASN A 50 -2.78 4.91 9.66
N PRO A 51 -2.07 5.96 10.02
CA PRO A 51 -1.34 6.88 9.15
C PRO A 51 -0.15 6.18 8.49
N PHE A 52 0.35 6.69 7.36
CA PHE A 52 1.54 6.11 6.70
C PHE A 52 2.81 6.27 7.53
N TYR A 53 2.95 7.41 8.22
CA TYR A 53 4.03 7.61 9.18
C TYR A 53 3.63 7.13 10.56
N LYS A 54 4.35 6.14 11.08
CA LYS A 54 4.13 5.51 12.38
C LYS A 54 5.05 6.10 13.43
N LYS A 55 4.46 6.57 14.53
CA LYS A 55 5.25 7.00 15.70
C LYS A 55 5.93 5.79 16.33
N GLN A 56 7.25 5.89 16.51
CA GLN A 56 8.07 4.88 17.15
C GLN A 56 8.16 5.12 18.68
N PRO A 57 8.62 4.14 19.48
CA PRO A 57 8.80 4.32 20.91
C PRO A 57 9.72 5.47 21.31
N ASP A 58 10.71 5.80 20.49
CA ASP A 58 11.63 6.92 20.67
C ASP A 58 11.04 8.28 20.25
N GLY A 59 9.78 8.29 19.80
CA GLY A 59 9.08 9.49 19.33
C GLY A 59 9.32 9.82 17.86
N SER A 60 10.23 9.16 17.17
CA SER A 60 10.47 9.36 15.73
C SER A 60 9.27 8.90 14.89
N LEU A 61 9.23 9.38 13.65
CA LEU A 61 8.22 8.96 12.67
C LEU A 61 8.89 8.18 11.56
N ARG A 62 8.43 6.95 11.32
CA ARG A 62 8.91 6.11 10.22
C ARG A 62 7.78 5.76 9.27
N HIS A 63 8.06 5.80 7.98
CA HIS A 63 7.10 5.42 6.96
C HIS A 63 6.83 3.91 7.00
N GLU A 64 5.57 3.50 6.72
CA GLU A 64 5.19 2.10 6.77
C GLU A 64 6.01 1.20 5.83
N THR A 65 6.42 1.74 4.67
CA THR A 65 7.29 1.03 3.72
C THR A 65 8.61 0.62 4.37
N GLU A 66 9.24 1.53 5.12
CA GLU A 66 10.48 1.24 5.86
C GLU A 66 10.27 0.14 6.89
N LEU A 67 9.15 0.20 7.62
CA LEU A 67 8.82 -0.81 8.63
C LEU A 67 8.55 -2.18 8.00
N ILE A 68 7.88 -2.22 6.84
CA ILE A 68 7.64 -3.48 6.12
C ILE A 68 8.96 -4.08 5.64
N VAL A 69 9.88 -3.24 5.14
CA VAL A 69 11.22 -3.68 4.71
C VAL A 69 12.00 -4.24 5.88
N ASP A 70 12.03 -3.55 7.03
CA ASP A 70 12.71 -4.06 8.24
C ASP A 70 12.20 -5.46 8.63
N ARG A 71 10.88 -5.68 8.58
CA ARG A 71 10.30 -6.99 8.89
C ARG A 71 10.67 -8.06 7.86
N GLY A 72 10.80 -7.65 6.61
CA GLY A 72 11.28 -8.53 5.54
C GLY A 72 12.75 -8.93 5.76
N VAL A 73 13.61 -7.97 6.06
CA VAL A 73 15.03 -8.21 6.36
C VAL A 73 15.17 -9.11 7.60
N GLU A 74 14.48 -8.77 8.70
CA GLU A 74 14.46 -9.59 9.91
C GLU A 74 14.05 -11.04 9.63
N PHE A 75 13.03 -11.25 8.80
CA PHE A 75 12.60 -12.59 8.40
C PHE A 75 13.69 -13.35 7.65
N ILE A 76 14.37 -12.69 6.69
CA ILE A 76 15.43 -13.28 5.88
C ILE A 76 16.66 -13.61 6.73
N GLU A 77 17.08 -12.68 7.58
CA GLU A 77 18.25 -12.86 8.46
C GLU A 77 18.06 -14.01 9.46
N ASN A 78 16.82 -14.18 9.96
CA ASN A 78 16.45 -15.27 10.86
C ASN A 78 16.01 -16.55 10.14
N GLN A 79 16.26 -16.66 8.84
CA GLN A 79 15.89 -17.82 8.04
C GLN A 79 16.90 -18.97 8.26
N PRO A 80 16.42 -20.19 8.59
CA PRO A 80 17.27 -21.37 8.62
C PRO A 80 17.92 -21.64 7.26
N LYS A 81 19.24 -21.79 7.21
CA LYS A 81 20.03 -21.91 5.96
C LYS A 81 19.61 -23.10 5.07
N ASN A 82 19.06 -24.14 5.68
CA ASN A 82 18.70 -25.40 5.01
C ASN A 82 17.19 -25.52 4.69
N LYS A 83 16.43 -24.43 4.86
CA LYS A 83 14.99 -24.45 4.65
C LYS A 83 14.58 -23.41 3.60
N PRO A 84 13.85 -23.78 2.56
CA PRO A 84 13.32 -22.79 1.63
C PRO A 84 12.29 -21.88 2.33
N PHE A 85 12.10 -20.68 1.81
CA PHE A 85 11.10 -19.75 2.36
C PHE A 85 10.26 -19.07 1.29
N ALA A 86 9.11 -18.57 1.72
CA ALA A 86 8.22 -17.70 0.95
C ALA A 86 7.82 -16.50 1.81
N LEU A 87 8.27 -15.33 1.42
CA LEU A 87 7.98 -14.08 2.11
C LEU A 87 7.04 -13.21 1.29
N ASN A 88 5.94 -12.78 1.89
CA ASN A 88 4.97 -11.86 1.32
C ASN A 88 5.13 -10.49 1.96
N MET A 89 5.50 -9.50 1.16
CA MET A 89 5.61 -8.11 1.59
C MET A 89 4.54 -7.28 0.87
N TRP A 90 3.50 -6.86 1.62
CA TRP A 90 2.37 -6.14 1.04
C TRP A 90 2.41 -4.67 1.44
N PHE A 91 2.97 -3.87 0.53
CA PHE A 91 3.08 -2.43 0.66
C PHE A 91 1.75 -1.73 0.36
N ASN A 92 1.50 -0.61 1.02
CA ASN A 92 0.40 0.28 0.67
C ASN A 92 0.81 1.37 -0.33
N ALA A 93 2.07 1.77 -0.37
CA ALA A 93 2.57 2.65 -1.42
C ALA A 93 2.39 1.94 -2.79
N CYS A 94 1.89 2.63 -3.77
CA CYS A 94 1.53 4.06 -3.89
C CYS A 94 0.01 4.35 -3.66
N HIS A 95 -0.62 3.78 -2.65
CA HIS A 95 -2.01 4.09 -2.33
C HIS A 95 -2.11 5.45 -1.63
N ALA A 96 -3.23 6.15 -1.82
CA ALA A 96 -3.46 7.40 -1.12
C ALA A 96 -3.72 7.19 0.39
N GLU A 97 -3.27 8.14 1.21
CA GLU A 97 -3.73 8.31 2.58
C GLU A 97 -5.07 9.05 2.57
N ASP A 98 -6.17 8.30 2.47
CA ASP A 98 -7.51 8.86 2.23
C ASP A 98 -7.99 9.83 3.33
N GLY A 99 -7.47 9.70 4.55
CA GLY A 99 -7.82 10.55 5.68
C GLY A 99 -7.10 11.91 5.69
N ASP A 100 -5.99 12.05 4.99
CA ASP A 100 -5.22 13.28 4.94
C ASP A 100 -5.67 14.17 3.77
N ARG A 101 -6.28 15.29 4.10
CA ARG A 101 -6.79 16.27 3.12
C ARG A 101 -6.07 17.62 3.23
N ARG A 102 -4.93 17.66 3.92
CA ARG A 102 -4.19 18.92 4.12
C ARG A 102 -3.66 19.45 2.80
N PRO A 103 -3.94 20.73 2.47
CA PRO A 103 -3.42 21.33 1.25
C PRO A 103 -1.88 21.33 1.20
N GLY A 104 -1.31 21.04 0.04
CA GLY A 104 0.13 21.12 -0.20
C GLY A 104 0.98 19.97 0.37
N ILE A 105 0.41 19.07 1.15
CA ILE A 105 1.13 17.90 1.70
C ILE A 105 1.00 16.70 0.77
N GLY A 106 -0.06 16.70 -0.03
CA GLY A 106 -0.41 15.57 -0.87
C GLY A 106 -1.07 14.44 -0.12
N HIS A 107 -1.69 13.53 -0.87
CA HIS A 107 -2.39 12.37 -0.31
C HIS A 107 -1.61 11.07 -0.48
N PHE A 108 -0.38 11.16 -1.01
CA PHE A 108 0.49 10.03 -1.29
C PHE A 108 1.82 10.25 -0.58
N PRO A 109 1.88 10.05 0.73
CA PRO A 109 3.14 10.21 1.46
C PRO A 109 4.13 9.14 1.01
N TRP A 110 5.38 9.54 0.86
CA TRP A 110 6.52 8.69 0.51
C TRP A 110 7.52 8.62 1.65
N PRO A 111 8.39 7.60 1.73
CA PRO A 111 9.45 7.55 2.73
C PRO A 111 10.46 8.68 2.51
N ARG A 112 10.94 9.28 3.60
CA ARG A 112 11.93 10.38 3.53
C ARG A 112 13.23 10.01 2.82
N ALA A 113 13.54 8.72 2.76
CA ALA A 113 14.72 8.23 2.05
C ALA A 113 14.73 8.55 0.56
N VAL A 114 13.56 8.89 -0.02
CA VAL A 114 13.41 9.27 -1.43
C VAL A 114 13.04 10.75 -1.62
N ASP A 115 13.17 11.57 -0.57
CA ASP A 115 12.97 13.02 -0.66
C ASP A 115 13.89 13.60 -1.74
N GLY A 116 13.35 14.48 -2.58
CA GLY A 116 14.08 15.08 -3.70
C GLY A 116 14.16 14.23 -4.97
N MET A 117 13.76 12.97 -4.95
CA MET A 117 13.70 12.16 -6.18
C MET A 117 12.62 12.69 -7.14
N TYR A 118 12.95 12.69 -8.43
CA TYR A 118 12.06 13.11 -9.52
C TYR A 118 11.60 14.59 -9.47
N GLU A 119 12.25 15.47 -8.68
CA GLU A 119 11.86 16.88 -8.61
C GLU A 119 12.09 17.62 -9.93
N GLU A 120 13.18 17.30 -10.61
CA GLU A 120 13.54 17.89 -11.90
C GLU A 120 12.92 17.15 -13.10
N ASP A 121 12.23 16.02 -12.85
CA ASP A 121 11.68 15.24 -13.94
C ASP A 121 10.43 15.91 -14.54
N MET A 122 10.38 15.88 -15.86
CA MET A 122 9.23 16.38 -16.60
C MET A 122 8.07 15.39 -16.53
N ILE A 123 7.08 15.68 -15.70
CA ILE A 123 5.85 14.92 -15.62
C ILE A 123 4.92 15.34 -16.77
N ALA A 124 4.71 14.46 -17.71
CA ALA A 124 3.81 14.72 -18.83
C ALA A 124 2.36 14.93 -18.34
N PRO A 125 1.61 15.88 -18.91
CA PRO A 125 0.19 16.05 -18.59
C PRO A 125 -0.62 14.81 -18.98
N PRO A 126 -1.78 14.58 -18.33
CA PRO A 126 -2.68 13.50 -18.74
C PRO A 126 -3.12 13.64 -20.19
N ARG A 127 -3.13 12.54 -20.96
CA ARG A 127 -3.57 12.57 -22.37
C ARG A 127 -5.03 12.99 -22.55
N LEU A 128 -5.88 12.60 -21.59
CA LEU A 128 -7.34 12.86 -21.61
C LEU A 128 -7.67 13.91 -20.55
N ASN A 129 -7.13 15.13 -20.71
CA ASN A 129 -7.29 16.23 -19.76
C ASN A 129 -8.32 17.29 -20.22
N ASP A 130 -9.04 17.04 -21.30
CA ASP A 130 -10.09 17.95 -21.77
C ASP A 130 -11.33 17.86 -20.84
N PRO A 131 -11.77 18.98 -20.24
CA PRO A 131 -12.96 19.04 -19.38
C PRO A 131 -14.22 18.47 -20.06
N TYR A 132 -14.34 18.61 -21.38
CA TYR A 132 -15.45 18.07 -22.16
C TYR A 132 -15.62 16.55 -22.01
N ILE A 133 -14.52 15.82 -21.83
CA ILE A 133 -14.55 14.37 -21.60
C ILE A 133 -15.34 14.05 -20.33
N PHE A 134 -15.13 14.84 -19.26
CA PHE A 134 -15.88 14.66 -18.02
C PHE A 134 -17.35 15.09 -18.17
N GLU A 135 -17.62 16.18 -18.87
CA GLU A 135 -18.98 16.68 -19.11
C GLU A 135 -19.86 15.68 -19.84
N LYS A 136 -19.28 14.85 -20.71
CA LYS A 136 -19.97 13.79 -21.44
C LYS A 136 -20.18 12.50 -20.64
N GLN A 137 -19.63 12.39 -19.44
CA GLN A 137 -19.84 11.20 -18.62
C GLN A 137 -21.29 11.13 -18.11
N PRO A 138 -21.81 9.92 -17.86
CA PRO A 138 -23.10 9.73 -17.22
C PRO A 138 -23.17 10.41 -15.85
N ASP A 139 -24.33 10.91 -15.46
CA ASP A 139 -24.50 11.70 -14.23
C ASP A 139 -24.11 10.94 -12.97
N PHE A 140 -24.33 9.63 -12.93
CA PHE A 140 -23.92 8.83 -11.78
C PHE A 140 -22.39 8.82 -11.53
N LEU A 141 -21.56 9.11 -12.55
CA LEU A 141 -20.12 9.28 -12.38
C LEU A 141 -19.74 10.68 -11.87
N LYS A 142 -20.54 11.69 -12.23
CA LYS A 142 -20.27 13.10 -11.89
C LYS A 142 -20.46 13.40 -10.40
N THR A 143 -21.29 12.60 -9.71
CA THR A 143 -21.67 12.79 -8.30
C THR A 143 -21.01 11.79 -7.34
N THR A 144 -20.01 11.04 -7.81
CA THR A 144 -19.32 10.03 -6.98
C THR A 144 -18.24 10.63 -6.08
N ILE A 145 -17.89 9.90 -5.02
CA ILE A 145 -16.73 10.20 -4.17
C ILE A 145 -15.42 10.29 -4.98
N ASN A 146 -15.34 9.64 -6.15
CA ASN A 146 -14.16 9.74 -7.02
C ASN A 146 -14.02 11.14 -7.62
N ARG A 147 -15.14 11.84 -7.86
CA ARG A 147 -15.10 13.23 -8.31
C ARG A 147 -14.56 14.15 -7.22
N GLU A 148 -14.97 13.96 -5.97
CA GLU A 148 -14.41 14.69 -4.83
C GLU A 148 -12.91 14.40 -4.68
N ARG A 149 -12.50 13.12 -4.78
CA ARG A 149 -11.10 12.71 -4.73
C ARG A 149 -10.26 13.34 -5.83
N PHE A 150 -10.83 13.54 -7.01
CA PHE A 150 -10.18 14.28 -8.09
C PHE A 150 -9.85 15.72 -7.66
N PHE A 151 -10.79 16.43 -7.06
CA PHE A 151 -10.56 17.80 -6.56
C PHE A 151 -9.51 17.84 -5.44
N TRP A 152 -9.46 16.84 -4.59
CA TRP A 152 -8.45 16.81 -3.54
C TRP A 152 -7.04 16.57 -4.07
N ARG A 153 -6.88 15.79 -5.13
CA ARG A 153 -5.60 15.19 -5.54
C ARG A 153 -5.06 15.61 -6.89
N TRP A 154 -5.94 15.97 -7.84
CA TRP A 154 -5.56 16.00 -9.24
C TRP A 154 -5.97 17.25 -10.00
N ASN A 155 -6.84 18.11 -9.46
CA ASN A 155 -7.50 19.18 -10.19
C ASN A 155 -6.62 20.39 -10.52
N THR A 156 -5.38 20.44 -10.03
CA THR A 156 -4.40 21.48 -10.39
C THR A 156 -3.11 20.82 -10.86
N GLU A 157 -2.37 21.52 -11.71
CA GLU A 157 -1.08 21.03 -12.19
C GLU A 157 -0.12 20.72 -11.04
N SER A 158 -0.05 21.57 -10.03
CA SER A 158 0.79 21.35 -8.85
C SER A 158 0.45 20.06 -8.11
N LYS A 159 -0.85 19.82 -7.83
CA LYS A 159 -1.29 18.57 -7.20
C LYS A 159 -0.98 17.36 -8.07
N TYR A 160 -1.23 17.48 -9.38
CA TYR A 160 -0.95 16.40 -10.31
C TYR A 160 0.53 16.04 -10.30
N ARG A 161 1.43 17.02 -10.45
CA ARG A 161 2.87 16.80 -10.44
C ARG A 161 3.35 16.18 -9.12
N THR A 162 2.95 16.74 -7.97
CA THR A 162 3.32 16.21 -6.66
C THR A 162 2.88 14.76 -6.48
N ASN A 163 1.63 14.45 -6.81
CA ASN A 163 1.09 13.11 -6.61
C ASN A 163 1.63 12.10 -7.63
N MET A 164 1.97 12.53 -8.85
CA MET A 164 2.64 11.67 -9.83
C MET A 164 4.08 11.34 -9.40
N ARG A 165 4.83 12.29 -8.85
CA ARG A 165 6.15 11.99 -8.26
C ARG A 165 6.06 10.97 -7.13
N ALA A 166 5.05 11.09 -6.28
CA ALA A 166 4.82 10.12 -5.20
C ALA A 166 4.44 8.72 -5.71
N TYR A 167 4.01 8.62 -6.96
CA TYR A 167 3.71 7.34 -7.61
C TYR A 167 4.96 6.70 -8.23
N LEU A 168 5.92 7.50 -8.70
CA LEU A 168 7.19 7.05 -9.27
C LEU A 168 8.13 6.51 -8.19
#